data_a92128f2300c4d423aee3367172f416e
#
_entry.id   a92128f2300c4d423aee3367172f416e
#
_cell.length_a   1.000
_cell.length_b   1.000
_cell.length_c   1.000
_cell.angle_alpha   90.00
_cell.angle_beta   90.00
_cell.angle_gamma   90.00
#
_symmetry.space_group_name_H-M   'P 1'
#
loop_
_entity.id
_entity.type
_entity.pdbx_description
1 polymer ?
#
loop_
_entity_poly.entity_id
_entity_poly.type
_entity_poly.pdbx_seq_one_letter_code
_entity_poly.pdbx_strand_id
1 'polypeptide(L)'
;DPAPQPSKAPASAAAPEGPAPTATATAEPPAHVSIPSLGVDSDIMRLGLNPDRTVEVPPADKGMTTGWYTGSAVPGEPGAAVLIGHNDTRFGRAVFHDLRKIAKGADIVVRDGSGKDIHFEVTAHETVSKNAFPTARVYGRTTERALRLITCDGAFDAAGHPVDNLIVYAKRK
;
A
#
# COMPACT_ATOMS: atom_id res chain seq x y z
N ASP A 1 9.43 -7.81 23.53
CA ASP A 1 8.97 -7.89 23.10
C ASP A 1 8.19 -8.41 22.54
N PRO A 2 7.81 -8.37 22.32
CA PRO A 2 6.87 -8.70 22.04
C PRO A 2 6.50 -9.27 20.99
N ALA A 3 5.93 -9.66 21.01
CA ALA A 3 5.46 -10.30 20.21
C ALA A 3 4.94 -9.77 19.17
N PRO A 4 5.04 -10.00 18.26
CA PRO A 4 4.66 -9.42 17.23
C PRO A 4 3.35 -9.75 16.90
N GLN A 5 2.66 -9.07 16.47
CA GLN A 5 1.50 -9.25 16.24
C GLN A 5 1.30 -9.35 14.93
N PRO A 6 1.50 -10.03 14.36
CA PRO A 6 1.50 -10.20 13.12
C PRO A 6 0.32 -9.95 12.38
N SER A 7 -0.68 -10.16 12.79
CA SER A 7 -1.78 -10.05 11.97
C SER A 7 -2.26 -8.73 11.76
N LYS A 8 -1.60 -7.74 12.25
CA LYS A 8 -2.12 -6.55 12.20
C LYS A 8 -2.06 -6.01 10.90
N ALA A 9 -1.24 -5.58 10.28
CA ALA A 9 -1.25 -4.87 9.07
C ALA A 9 -0.68 -5.71 8.00
N PRO A 10 -0.99 -5.48 6.79
CA PRO A 10 -0.40 -6.19 5.72
C PRO A 10 1.07 -6.04 5.77
N ALA A 11 1.53 -4.93 6.16
CA ALA A 11 2.88 -4.77 6.26
C ALA A 11 3.26 -4.94 7.65
N SER A 12 3.05 -6.03 8.23
CA SER A 12 3.28 -6.18 9.64
C SER A 12 4.72 -6.05 9.99
N ALA A 13 5.59 -6.07 9.09
CA ALA A 13 6.94 -5.87 9.45
C ALA A 13 7.10 -4.47 9.95
N ALA A 14 7.96 -4.27 10.84
CA ALA A 14 8.19 -2.95 11.35
C ALA A 14 8.68 -2.10 10.24
N ALA A 15 8.28 -0.90 10.21
CA ALA A 15 8.74 0.01 9.21
C ALA A 15 10.22 0.23 9.38
N PRO A 16 10.89 0.47 8.35
CA PRO A 16 12.29 0.66 8.43
C PRO A 16 12.58 1.95 9.11
N GLU A 17 13.65 2.06 9.72
CA GLU A 17 13.98 3.13 10.40
C GLU A 17 14.44 4.08 9.56
N GLY A 18 14.95 4.77 9.51
CA GLY A 18 15.46 5.67 8.70
C GLY A 18 14.57 6.59 8.31
N PRO A 19 14.89 7.70 8.04
CA PRO A 19 14.12 8.72 7.84
C PRO A 19 13.50 8.60 6.61
N ALA A 20 12.44 8.97 6.57
CA ALA A 20 11.81 9.08 5.46
C ALA A 20 12.48 10.01 4.63
N PRO A 21 12.33 9.95 3.50
CA PRO A 21 12.94 10.76 2.66
C PRO A 21 12.36 11.99 2.89
N THR A 22 12.99 12.94 2.89
CA THR A 22 12.60 14.03 3.18
C THR A 22 11.88 14.48 2.16
N ALA A 23 10.78 14.35 2.16
CA ALA A 23 10.01 14.90 1.25
C ALA A 23 10.21 16.29 1.24
N THR A 24 10.19 16.86 0.19
CA THR A 24 10.34 18.22 0.17
C THR A 24 9.10 18.81 0.66
N ALA A 25 9.19 19.91 1.20
CA ALA A 25 8.07 20.58 1.74
C ALA A 25 7.06 20.92 0.71
N THR A 26 7.40 20.91 -0.55
CA THR A 26 6.43 21.27 -1.56
C THR A 26 5.67 20.08 -2.09
N ALA A 27 6.00 18.88 -1.68
CA ALA A 27 5.28 17.71 -2.16
C ALA A 27 3.92 17.64 -1.51
N GLU A 28 2.90 17.44 -2.29
CA GLU A 28 1.56 17.34 -1.76
C GLU A 28 1.20 15.90 -1.47
N PRO A 29 0.55 15.63 -0.36
CA PRO A 29 0.14 14.28 -0.06
C PRO A 29 -0.83 13.75 -1.12
N PRO A 30 -0.89 12.44 -1.28
CA PRO A 30 -1.83 11.89 -2.25
C PRO A 30 -3.26 12.02 -1.73
N ALA A 31 -4.20 12.24 -2.60
CA ALA A 31 -5.60 12.40 -2.21
C ALA A 31 -6.49 11.33 -2.85
N HIS A 32 -6.10 10.76 -3.98
CA HIS A 32 -6.97 9.86 -4.71
C HIS A 32 -6.14 8.90 -5.56
N VAL A 33 -6.60 7.67 -5.74
CA VAL A 33 -5.92 6.71 -6.60
C VAL A 33 -6.93 6.06 -7.51
N SER A 34 -6.56 5.85 -8.76
CA SER A 34 -7.41 5.12 -9.69
C SER A 34 -6.58 4.12 -10.47
N ILE A 35 -7.20 2.99 -10.81
CA ILE A 35 -6.60 1.97 -11.64
C ILE A 35 -7.66 1.65 -12.68
N PRO A 36 -7.61 2.33 -13.82
CA PRO A 36 -8.69 2.19 -14.81
C PRO A 36 -8.95 0.77 -15.27
N SER A 37 -7.92 -0.04 -15.42
CA SER A 37 -8.11 -1.41 -15.91
C SER A 37 -8.89 -2.27 -14.93
N LEU A 38 -8.94 -1.90 -13.66
CA LEU A 38 -9.67 -2.66 -12.65
C LEU A 38 -10.90 -1.94 -12.14
N GLY A 39 -11.15 -0.75 -12.65
CA GLY A 39 -12.28 0.04 -12.15
C GLY A 39 -12.08 0.58 -10.74
N VAL A 40 -10.85 0.67 -10.27
CA VAL A 40 -10.58 1.19 -8.93
C VAL A 40 -10.58 2.71 -8.96
N ASP A 41 -11.24 3.32 -8.00
CA ASP A 41 -11.36 4.76 -7.91
C ASP A 41 -11.59 5.06 -6.44
N SER A 42 -10.59 5.51 -5.72
CA SER A 42 -10.62 5.55 -4.27
C SER A 42 -9.97 6.79 -3.70
N ASP A 43 -10.58 7.33 -2.66
CA ASP A 43 -9.92 8.37 -1.89
C ASP A 43 -8.81 7.75 -1.07
N ILE A 44 -7.85 8.56 -0.67
CA ILE A 44 -6.71 8.09 0.10
C ILE A 44 -6.72 8.76 1.46
N MET A 45 -6.62 7.97 2.53
CA MET A 45 -6.47 8.48 3.87
C MET A 45 -5.03 8.29 4.34
N ARG A 46 -4.64 8.98 5.38
CA ARG A 46 -3.29 8.84 5.90
C ARG A 46 -3.23 7.71 6.93
N LEU A 47 -2.14 6.96 6.90
CA LEU A 47 -1.91 5.89 7.86
C LEU A 47 -0.58 6.15 8.55
N GLY A 48 -0.54 5.93 9.85
CA GLY A 48 0.69 6.03 10.61
C GLY A 48 1.12 4.67 11.11
N LEU A 49 1.70 4.62 12.28
CA LEU A 49 2.12 3.36 12.88
C LEU A 49 1.24 3.06 14.09
N ASN A 50 0.98 1.79 14.29
CA ASN A 50 0.34 1.32 15.50
C ASN A 50 1.34 1.38 16.65
N PRO A 51 0.90 1.30 17.89
CA PRO A 51 1.83 1.32 19.02
C PRO A 51 2.91 0.25 18.96
N ASP A 52 2.64 -0.88 18.29
CA ASP A 52 3.64 -1.93 18.16
C ASP A 52 4.52 -1.71 16.92
N ARG A 53 4.42 -0.55 16.29
CA ARG A 53 5.24 -0.14 15.16
C ARG A 53 4.90 -0.83 13.85
N THR A 54 3.82 -1.53 13.78
CA THR A 54 3.33 -2.01 12.48
C THR A 54 2.56 -0.88 11.81
N VAL A 55 2.47 -0.92 10.51
CA VAL A 55 1.78 0.12 9.76
C VAL A 55 0.27 -0.05 9.92
N GLU A 56 -0.43 1.06 10.16
CA GLU A 56 -1.87 1.00 10.26
C GLU A 56 -2.49 0.58 8.94
N VAL A 57 -3.71 0.08 8.99
CA VAL A 57 -4.47 -0.23 7.78
C VAL A 57 -5.79 0.52 7.85
N PRO A 58 -6.45 0.75 6.73
CA PRO A 58 -7.76 1.42 6.78
C PRO A 58 -8.75 0.62 7.62
N PRO A 59 -9.65 1.28 8.32
CA PRO A 59 -10.67 0.55 9.08
C PRO A 59 -11.52 -0.33 8.19
N ALA A 60 -12.03 -1.42 8.74
CA ALA A 60 -12.85 -2.34 7.95
C ALA A 60 -14.11 -1.68 7.39
N ASP A 61 -14.67 -0.71 8.08
CA ASP A 61 -15.87 -0.03 7.59
C ASP A 61 -15.52 1.03 6.56
N LYS A 62 -14.24 1.18 6.20
CA LYS A 62 -13.82 2.05 5.12
C LYS A 62 -13.09 1.22 4.08
N GLY A 63 -13.62 0.06 3.77
CA GLY A 63 -12.96 -0.88 2.85
C GLY A 63 -12.71 -0.31 1.46
N MET A 64 -13.48 0.67 1.03
CA MET A 64 -13.26 1.28 -0.29
C MET A 64 -12.30 2.46 -0.24
N THR A 65 -11.71 2.75 0.91
CA THR A 65 -10.73 3.82 1.04
C THR A 65 -9.33 3.21 1.07
N THR A 66 -8.41 3.80 0.33
CA THR A 66 -7.03 3.36 0.32
C THR A 66 -6.27 4.18 1.35
N GLY A 67 -5.25 3.61 1.96
CA GLY A 67 -4.43 4.35 2.91
C GLY A 67 -3.03 4.56 2.39
N TRP A 68 -2.45 5.71 2.68
CA TRP A 68 -1.07 6.02 2.36
C TRP A 68 -0.26 6.04 3.64
N TYR A 69 0.80 5.23 3.71
CA TYR A 69 1.67 5.22 4.87
C TYR A 69 2.51 6.48 4.84
N THR A 70 2.29 7.37 5.82
CA THR A 70 2.93 8.69 5.82
C THR A 70 4.44 8.61 6.06
N GLY A 71 4.93 7.46 6.56
CA GLY A 71 6.37 7.26 6.69
C GLY A 71 7.04 6.84 5.40
N SER A 72 6.27 6.63 4.33
CA SER A 72 6.84 6.31 3.03
C SER A 72 6.93 7.58 2.19
N ALA A 73 7.46 7.46 1.00
CA ALA A 73 7.60 8.64 0.14
C ALA A 73 6.24 9.16 -0.29
N VAL A 74 6.17 10.42 -0.64
CA VAL A 74 4.99 10.97 -1.27
C VAL A 74 5.00 10.46 -2.71
N PRO A 75 3.88 9.94 -3.22
CA PRO A 75 3.86 9.41 -4.58
C PRO A 75 4.37 10.42 -5.61
N GLY A 76 5.27 9.98 -6.45
CA GLY A 76 5.86 10.83 -7.46
C GLY A 76 7.21 11.42 -7.06
N GLU A 77 7.55 11.34 -5.78
CA GLU A 77 8.85 11.81 -5.30
C GLU A 77 9.82 10.62 -5.22
N PRO A 78 11.12 10.86 -5.16
CA PRO A 78 12.05 9.75 -5.03
C PRO A 78 11.74 8.92 -3.79
N GLY A 79 11.81 7.63 -3.93
CA GLY A 79 11.49 6.72 -2.85
C GLY A 79 10.27 5.88 -3.18
N ALA A 80 9.99 4.91 -2.34
CA ALA A 80 8.84 4.04 -2.52
C ALA A 80 7.66 4.58 -1.71
N ALA A 81 6.59 4.92 -2.38
CA ALA A 81 5.36 5.33 -1.73
C ALA A 81 4.51 4.08 -1.51
N VAL A 82 3.94 3.91 -0.34
CA VAL A 82 3.21 2.70 0.01
C VAL A 82 1.74 3.03 0.23
N LEU A 83 0.89 2.36 -0.52
CA LEU A 83 -0.57 2.47 -0.38
C LEU A 83 -1.10 1.10 0.03
N ILE A 84 -2.01 1.08 0.97
CA ILE A 84 -2.56 -0.14 1.54
C ILE A 84 -4.08 -0.12 1.42
N GLY A 85 -4.66 -1.21 0.99
CA GLY A 85 -6.10 -1.32 0.92
C GLY A 85 -6.55 -2.74 1.18
N HIS A 86 -7.78 -2.91 1.55
CA HIS A 86 -8.34 -4.23 1.80
C HIS A 86 -8.81 -4.86 0.50
N ASN A 87 -8.77 -6.19 0.42
CA ASN A 87 -9.41 -6.87 -0.69
C ASN A 87 -10.86 -7.20 -0.34
N ASP A 88 -11.13 -7.61 0.90
CA ASP A 88 -12.46 -7.86 1.38
C ASP A 88 -12.52 -7.51 2.84
N THR A 89 -13.65 -7.12 3.31
CA THR A 89 -13.89 -6.89 4.74
C THR A 89 -15.18 -7.59 5.11
N ARG A 90 -15.53 -7.59 6.38
CA ARG A 90 -16.81 -8.18 6.78
C ARG A 90 -17.99 -7.42 6.20
N PHE A 91 -17.74 -6.26 5.59
CA PHE A 91 -18.80 -5.50 4.96
C PHE A 91 -18.86 -5.74 3.45
N GLY A 92 -18.03 -6.61 2.90
CA GLY A 92 -18.06 -6.97 1.50
C GLY A 92 -16.78 -6.66 0.78
N ARG A 93 -16.84 -6.56 -0.53
CA ARG A 93 -15.69 -6.28 -1.34
C ARG A 93 -15.09 -4.95 -0.99
N ALA A 94 -13.78 -4.89 -0.99
CA ALA A 94 -13.08 -3.67 -0.70
C ALA A 94 -12.33 -3.16 -1.93
N VAL A 95 -11.62 -2.07 -1.78
CA VAL A 95 -11.05 -1.34 -2.90
C VAL A 95 -10.11 -2.18 -3.75
N PHE A 96 -9.34 -3.05 -3.14
CA PHE A 96 -8.37 -3.86 -3.86
C PHE A 96 -8.83 -5.30 -4.07
N HIS A 97 -10.14 -5.52 -4.08
CA HIS A 97 -10.67 -6.87 -4.26
C HIS A 97 -10.12 -7.55 -5.51
N ASP A 98 -10.01 -6.84 -6.61
CA ASP A 98 -9.53 -7.41 -7.85
C ASP A 98 -8.08 -7.09 -8.15
N LEU A 99 -7.34 -6.60 -7.18
CA LEU A 99 -5.97 -6.17 -7.43
C LEU A 99 -5.10 -7.30 -7.96
N ARG A 100 -5.40 -8.56 -7.60
CA ARG A 100 -4.60 -9.68 -8.09
C ARG A 100 -4.71 -9.86 -9.60
N LYS A 101 -5.68 -9.21 -10.23
CA LYS A 101 -5.85 -9.32 -11.67
C LYS A 101 -5.07 -8.26 -12.44
N ILE A 102 -4.31 -7.43 -11.74
CA ILE A 102 -3.62 -6.34 -12.39
C ILE A 102 -2.53 -6.88 -13.31
N ALA A 103 -2.39 -6.28 -14.47
CA ALA A 103 -1.41 -6.74 -15.44
C ALA A 103 -0.17 -5.88 -15.40
N LYS A 104 0.97 -6.46 -15.76
CA LYS A 104 2.18 -5.70 -15.91
C LYS A 104 1.93 -4.68 -17.01
N GLY A 105 2.37 -3.48 -16.81
CA GLY A 105 2.12 -2.38 -17.75
C GLY A 105 0.87 -1.58 -17.46
N ALA A 106 0.03 -2.03 -16.53
CA ALA A 106 -1.20 -1.30 -16.22
C ALA A 106 -0.88 0.07 -15.63
N ASP A 107 -1.78 1.01 -15.85
CA ASP A 107 -1.60 2.37 -15.35
C ASP A 107 -2.26 2.54 -14.00
N ILE A 108 -1.57 3.20 -13.08
CA ILE A 108 -2.11 3.58 -11.79
C ILE A 108 -1.93 5.08 -11.71
N VAL A 109 -3.00 5.78 -11.43
CA VAL A 109 -2.96 7.24 -11.35
C VAL A 109 -3.18 7.68 -9.93
N VAL A 110 -2.26 8.45 -9.38
CA VAL A 110 -2.43 9.03 -8.04
C VAL A 110 -2.62 10.52 -8.23
N ARG A 111 -3.70 11.06 -7.69
CA ARG A 111 -3.95 12.50 -7.73
C ARG A 111 -3.57 13.07 -6.38
N ASP A 112 -2.76 14.10 -6.37
CA ASP A 112 -2.37 14.71 -5.11
C ASP A 112 -3.37 15.77 -4.67
N GLY A 113 -3.12 16.37 -3.52
CA GLY A 113 -4.04 17.33 -2.94
C GLY A 113 -4.19 18.61 -3.76
N SER A 114 -3.29 18.87 -4.70
CA SER A 114 -3.42 20.05 -5.55
C SER A 114 -4.13 19.72 -6.86
N GLY A 115 -4.53 18.48 -7.07
CA GLY A 115 -5.24 18.07 -8.28
C GLY A 115 -4.32 17.58 -9.39
N LYS A 116 -3.03 17.40 -9.09
CA LYS A 116 -2.10 16.94 -10.10
C LYS A 116 -2.13 15.43 -10.17
N ASP A 117 -2.16 14.88 -11.38
CA ASP A 117 -2.16 13.44 -11.58
C ASP A 117 -0.75 12.94 -11.82
N ILE A 118 -0.37 11.89 -11.14
CA ILE A 118 0.94 11.25 -11.30
C ILE A 118 0.68 9.84 -11.76
N HIS A 119 1.27 9.46 -12.88
CA HIS A 119 1.03 8.16 -13.50
C HIS A 119 2.15 7.20 -13.19
N PHE A 120 1.77 5.97 -12.85
CA PHE A 120 2.72 4.90 -12.57
C PHE A 120 2.39 3.70 -13.45
N GLU A 121 3.41 2.93 -13.75
CA GLU A 121 3.25 1.74 -14.56
C GLU A 121 3.60 0.52 -13.73
N VAL A 122 2.75 -0.49 -13.73
CA VAL A 122 2.99 -1.71 -12.97
C VAL A 122 4.15 -2.48 -13.59
N THR A 123 5.15 -2.82 -12.78
CA THR A 123 6.30 -3.56 -13.24
C THR A 123 6.27 -5.02 -12.82
N ALA A 124 5.60 -5.33 -11.72
CA ALA A 124 5.51 -6.71 -11.23
C ALA A 124 4.49 -6.79 -10.10
N HIS A 125 4.09 -7.98 -9.75
CA HIS A 125 3.33 -8.19 -8.53
C HIS A 125 3.65 -9.59 -8.01
N GLU A 126 3.45 -9.81 -6.73
CA GLU A 126 3.72 -11.10 -6.12
C GLU A 126 2.83 -11.29 -4.92
N THR A 127 2.53 -12.52 -4.59
CA THR A 127 1.83 -12.87 -3.37
C THR A 127 2.85 -13.51 -2.43
N VAL A 128 2.92 -13.01 -1.21
CA VAL A 128 3.89 -13.51 -0.23
C VAL A 128 3.16 -13.85 1.04
N SER A 129 3.70 -14.79 1.80
CA SER A 129 3.11 -15.08 3.10
C SER A 129 3.50 -13.97 4.06
N LYS A 130 2.68 -13.75 5.09
CA LYS A 130 3.01 -12.74 6.06
C LYS A 130 4.32 -13.02 6.74
N ASN A 131 4.73 -14.27 6.85
CA ASN A 131 5.97 -14.61 7.51
C ASN A 131 7.19 -14.35 6.62
N ALA A 132 7.00 -14.11 5.37
CA ALA A 132 8.08 -13.87 4.44
C ALA A 132 7.94 -12.52 3.73
N PHE A 133 7.36 -11.55 4.40
CA PHE A 133 7.11 -10.26 3.79
C PHE A 133 8.44 -9.59 3.43
N PRO A 134 8.62 -9.15 2.18
CA PRO A 134 9.89 -8.60 1.73
C PRO A 134 10.03 -7.13 2.13
N THR A 135 10.24 -6.88 3.40
CA THR A 135 10.28 -5.53 3.94
C THR A 135 11.23 -4.61 3.19
N ALA A 136 12.42 -5.08 2.87
CA ALA A 136 13.39 -4.23 2.20
C ALA A 136 12.94 -3.84 0.79
N ARG A 137 12.28 -4.76 0.09
CA ARG A 137 11.81 -4.43 -1.25
C ARG A 137 10.65 -3.47 -1.22
N VAL A 138 9.84 -3.53 -0.21
CA VAL A 138 8.65 -2.70 -0.12
C VAL A 138 8.95 -1.35 0.53
N TYR A 139 9.63 -1.38 1.67
CA TYR A 139 9.86 -0.16 2.43
C TYR A 139 11.28 0.37 2.34
N GLY A 140 12.19 -0.36 1.71
CA GLY A 140 13.59 0.02 1.67
C GLY A 140 13.83 1.26 0.85
N ARG A 141 15.00 1.82 0.99
CA ARG A 141 15.32 3.03 0.28
C ARG A 141 15.54 2.77 -1.18
N THR A 142 15.16 3.68 -2.01
CA THR A 142 15.39 3.64 -3.42
C THR A 142 15.41 5.07 -3.93
N THR A 143 16.14 5.33 -5.00
CA THR A 143 16.10 6.64 -5.64
C THR A 143 15.05 6.68 -6.74
N GLU A 144 14.44 5.54 -7.05
CA GLU A 144 13.39 5.52 -8.04
C GLU A 144 12.13 6.17 -7.50
N ARG A 145 11.30 6.66 -8.36
CA ARG A 145 10.00 7.17 -7.96
C ARG A 145 9.04 6.02 -8.07
N ALA A 146 8.96 5.25 -7.00
CA ALA A 146 8.27 3.96 -6.98
C ALA A 146 6.97 4.00 -6.21
N LEU A 147 6.08 3.08 -6.53
CA LEU A 147 4.82 2.93 -5.84
C LEU A 147 4.65 1.46 -5.48
N ARG A 148 4.11 1.20 -4.29
CA ARG A 148 3.82 -0.14 -3.85
C ARG A 148 2.36 -0.17 -3.40
N LEU A 149 1.58 -1.10 -3.93
CA LEU A 149 0.22 -1.30 -3.45
C LEU A 149 0.20 -2.61 -2.68
N ILE A 150 -0.35 -2.63 -1.49
CA ILE A 150 -0.36 -3.82 -0.64
C ILE A 150 -1.78 -4.13 -0.22
N THR A 151 -2.17 -5.38 -0.32
CA THR A 151 -3.45 -5.82 0.18
C THR A 151 -3.34 -7.24 0.67
N CYS A 152 -4.32 -7.68 1.44
CA CYS A 152 -4.38 -9.04 1.89
C CYS A 152 -4.91 -9.92 0.77
N ASP A 153 -4.43 -11.12 0.66
CA ASP A 153 -4.85 -12.04 -0.38
C ASP A 153 -4.68 -13.46 0.12
N GLY A 154 -5.32 -14.40 -0.52
CA GLY A 154 -5.15 -15.81 -0.22
C GLY A 154 -6.06 -16.31 0.85
N ALA A 155 -5.69 -17.46 1.41
CA ALA A 155 -6.54 -18.14 2.37
C ALA A 155 -6.59 -17.41 3.69
N PHE A 156 -7.55 -17.78 4.51
CA PHE A 156 -7.65 -17.23 5.84
C PHE A 156 -7.23 -18.29 6.83
N ASP A 157 -6.61 -17.88 7.92
CA ASP A 157 -6.23 -18.83 8.96
C ASP A 157 -7.44 -19.16 9.84
N ALA A 158 -7.23 -19.96 10.86
CA ALA A 158 -8.32 -20.41 11.70
C ALA A 158 -9.02 -19.28 12.44
N ALA A 159 -8.35 -18.17 12.63
CA ALA A 159 -8.95 -17.02 13.29
C ALA A 159 -9.63 -16.08 12.29
N GLY A 160 -9.63 -16.41 11.04
CA GLY A 160 -10.26 -15.56 10.04
C GLY A 160 -9.37 -14.44 9.51
N HIS A 161 -8.07 -14.53 9.71
CA HIS A 161 -7.16 -13.51 9.22
C HIS A 161 -6.49 -13.97 7.93
N PRO A 162 -6.28 -13.09 6.97
CA PRO A 162 -5.60 -13.47 5.74
C PRO A 162 -4.17 -13.87 6.05
N VAL A 163 -3.67 -14.89 5.38
CA VAL A 163 -2.32 -15.39 5.62
C VAL A 163 -1.32 -14.87 4.62
N ASP A 164 -1.77 -14.26 3.53
CA ASP A 164 -0.87 -13.78 2.50
C ASP A 164 -1.09 -12.29 2.22
N ASN A 165 -0.09 -11.67 1.63
CA ASN A 165 -0.21 -10.31 1.14
C ASN A 165 0.08 -10.29 -0.35
N LEU A 166 -0.65 -9.49 -1.08
CA LEU A 166 -0.35 -9.24 -2.47
C LEU A 166 0.34 -7.89 -2.53
N ILE A 167 1.45 -7.83 -3.24
CA ILE A 167 2.22 -6.61 -3.39
C ILE A 167 2.33 -6.31 -4.87
N VAL A 168 1.95 -5.10 -5.26
CA VAL A 168 2.08 -4.65 -6.64
C VAL A 168 3.18 -3.60 -6.67
N TYR A 169 4.13 -3.78 -7.55
CA TYR A 169 5.26 -2.88 -7.72
C TYR A 169 5.04 -2.03 -8.97
N ALA A 170 5.22 -0.74 -8.83
CA ALA A 170 5.05 0.17 -9.96
C ALA A 170 6.10 1.28 -9.88
N LYS A 171 6.34 1.94 -10.99
CA LYS A 171 7.26 3.07 -11.04
C LYS A 171 6.63 4.19 -11.83
N ARG A 172 7.05 5.39 -11.57
CA ARG A 172 6.51 6.55 -12.25
C ARG A 172 6.88 6.48 -13.74
N LYS A 173 5.93 6.84 -14.57
CA LYS A 173 6.16 6.92 -16.01
C LYS A 173 6.98 8.15 -16.38
#